data_e5c16f4b2b5ad9838f133880e533080f
#
_entry.id   e5c16f4b2b5ad9838f133880e533080f
#
_cell.length_a   1.000
_cell.length_b   1.000
_cell.length_c   1.000
_cell.angle_alpha   90.00
_cell.angle_beta   90.00
_cell.angle_gamma   90.00
#
_symmetry.space_group_name_H-M   'P 1'
#
loop_
_entity.id
_entity.type
_entity.pdbx_description
1 polymer ?
#
loop_
_entity_poly.entity_id
_entity_poly.type
_entity_poly.pdbx_seq_one_letter_code
_entity_poly.pdbx_strand_id
1 'polypeptide(L)'
;MMSIRRICGWIGIMLVVFGFSGFAKAQTAVEYPIAKVHNDLCDKASLQRGAMLYMNYCAGCHSLQYVRYDGMAKDIGIVDKNGHVLEKMVDENLNFISDKVTDPIKVALPKQEAESWFGVAPPDLSLITRSRGKDWLYTYLISFYADSSRPWGVNNAIFPDVGMPHMLQTLQGLQRATYKTITVTDENGKPFQKQIIDKLELESNGAMNTEQFNKAMTDLVNFLDYVGEPHKLERKRLGVWVILFLI
;
A
#
# COMPACT_ATOMS: atom_id res chain seq x y z
N MET A 1 -19.45 43.21 33.23
CA MET A 1 -20.38 42.08 33.51
C MET A 1 -21.09 41.71 32.21
N MET A 2 -20.70 40.59 31.58
CA MET A 2 -21.35 40.10 30.36
C MET A 2 -22.65 39.38 30.76
N SER A 3 -23.76 39.80 30.18
CA SER A 3 -25.10 39.29 30.53
C SER A 3 -25.23 37.81 30.23
N ILE A 4 -25.76 37.04 31.18
CA ILE A 4 -26.03 35.59 31.10
C ILE A 4 -26.84 35.21 29.83
N ARG A 5 -27.69 36.10 29.32
CA ARG A 5 -28.44 35.91 28.07
C ARG A 5 -27.55 35.77 26.81
N ARG A 6 -26.36 36.39 26.79
CA ARG A 6 -25.43 36.25 25.65
C ARG A 6 -24.67 34.91 25.67
N ILE A 7 -24.40 34.39 26.87
CA ILE A 7 -23.71 33.08 27.02
C ILE A 7 -24.61 31.93 26.58
N CYS A 8 -25.91 31.95 26.93
CA CYS A 8 -26.88 30.94 26.47
C CYS A 8 -27.08 30.96 24.95
N GLY A 9 -26.99 32.12 24.28
CA GLY A 9 -27.08 32.23 22.83
C GLY A 9 -25.91 31.52 22.09
N TRP A 10 -24.70 31.63 22.62
CA TRP A 10 -23.51 31.04 22.04
C TRP A 10 -23.45 29.53 22.25
N ILE A 11 -23.93 29.01 23.38
CA ILE A 11 -24.04 27.55 23.64
C ILE A 11 -25.08 26.92 22.74
N GLY A 12 -26.20 27.58 22.49
CA GLY A 12 -27.24 27.13 21.55
C GLY A 12 -26.74 27.04 20.11
N ILE A 13 -25.91 27.98 19.65
CA ILE A 13 -25.31 27.98 18.31
C ILE A 13 -24.25 26.84 18.18
N MET A 14 -23.45 26.59 19.24
CA MET A 14 -22.47 25.50 19.22
C MET A 14 -23.12 24.10 19.16
N LEU A 15 -24.25 23.90 19.82
CA LEU A 15 -24.99 22.64 19.80
C LEU A 15 -25.67 22.36 18.44
N VAL A 16 -26.11 23.40 17.73
CA VAL A 16 -26.73 23.25 16.40
C VAL A 16 -25.68 22.88 15.31
N VAL A 17 -24.43 23.35 15.44
CA VAL A 17 -23.36 23.02 14.50
C VAL A 17 -22.88 21.57 14.65
N PHE A 18 -22.99 20.96 15.83
CA PHE A 18 -22.65 19.54 16.05
C PHE A 18 -23.72 18.55 15.61
N GLY A 19 -24.95 19.00 15.34
CA GLY A 19 -26.11 18.14 15.02
C GLY A 19 -26.22 17.72 13.55
N PHE A 20 -25.41 18.27 12.63
CA PHE A 20 -25.46 17.97 11.19
C PHE A 20 -24.23 17.17 10.69
N SER A 21 -23.70 16.29 11.51
CA SER A 21 -22.82 15.24 11.02
C SER A 21 -23.67 14.20 10.29
N GLY A 22 -24.16 14.53 9.10
CA GLY A 22 -24.72 13.56 8.18
C GLY A 22 -23.65 12.49 7.95
N PHE A 23 -23.92 11.25 8.42
CA PHE A 23 -23.13 10.09 8.05
C PHE A 23 -23.19 9.95 6.54
N ALA A 24 -22.20 10.49 5.82
CA ALA A 24 -21.95 10.10 4.47
C ALA A 24 -21.67 8.58 4.52
N LYS A 25 -22.65 7.76 4.19
CA LYS A 25 -22.41 6.35 3.92
C LYS A 25 -21.46 6.30 2.72
N ALA A 26 -20.18 6.14 3.00
CA ALA A 26 -19.23 5.77 1.97
C ALA A 26 -19.74 4.46 1.36
N GLN A 27 -20.18 4.53 0.14
CA GLN A 27 -20.63 3.40 -0.64
C GLN A 27 -19.40 2.51 -0.87
N THR A 28 -19.28 1.45 -0.06
CA THR A 28 -18.19 0.48 -0.17
C THR A 28 -18.48 -0.41 -1.37
N ALA A 29 -17.96 -0.01 -2.51
CA ALA A 29 -18.07 -0.79 -3.74
C ALA A 29 -17.00 -1.88 -3.86
N VAL A 30 -16.33 -2.26 -2.78
CA VAL A 30 -15.36 -3.35 -2.81
C VAL A 30 -16.05 -4.64 -2.44
N GLU A 31 -16.35 -5.45 -3.43
CA GLU A 31 -17.07 -6.72 -3.29
C GLU A 31 -16.12 -7.89 -3.04
N TYR A 32 -14.81 -7.70 -3.25
CA TYR A 32 -13.79 -8.71 -2.95
C TYR A 32 -13.24 -8.51 -1.54
N PRO A 33 -13.11 -9.57 -0.72
CA PRO A 33 -12.72 -9.44 0.68
C PRO A 33 -11.27 -8.96 0.83
N ILE A 34 -11.05 -8.01 1.74
CA ILE A 34 -9.72 -7.52 2.09
C ILE A 34 -9.05 -8.50 3.05
N ALA A 35 -7.98 -9.12 2.60
CA ALA A 35 -7.16 -10.01 3.40
C ALA A 35 -6.35 -9.23 4.46
N LYS A 36 -6.14 -9.84 5.62
CA LYS A 36 -5.36 -9.24 6.69
C LYS A 36 -3.90 -9.66 6.59
N VAL A 37 -2.99 -8.68 6.77
CA VAL A 37 -1.54 -8.94 6.83
C VAL A 37 -0.97 -8.49 8.17
N HIS A 38 -0.07 -9.31 8.71
CA HIS A 38 0.62 -9.03 9.97
C HIS A 38 2.05 -8.58 9.69
N ASN A 39 2.29 -7.27 9.83
CA ASN A 39 3.60 -6.67 9.67
C ASN A 39 4.35 -6.61 11.00
N ASP A 40 5.65 -6.90 10.94
CA ASP A 40 6.58 -6.70 12.06
C ASP A 40 7.76 -5.85 11.58
N LEU A 41 7.78 -4.58 11.97
CA LEU A 41 8.86 -3.65 11.63
C LEU A 41 10.16 -3.92 12.41
N CYS A 42 10.13 -4.81 13.41
CA CYS A 42 11.33 -5.26 14.10
C CYS A 42 12.04 -6.40 13.37
N ASP A 43 11.34 -7.12 12.47
CA ASP A 43 11.93 -8.18 11.65
C ASP A 43 12.77 -7.59 10.50
N LYS A 44 14.04 -7.31 10.79
CA LYS A 44 14.99 -6.75 9.81
C LYS A 44 15.16 -7.65 8.59
N ALA A 45 15.12 -8.97 8.76
CA ALA A 45 15.24 -9.91 7.65
C ALA A 45 14.03 -9.81 6.70
N SER A 46 12.82 -9.64 7.23
CA SER A 46 11.62 -9.36 6.44
C SER A 46 11.76 -8.04 5.68
N LEU A 47 12.23 -6.97 6.35
CA LEU A 47 12.44 -5.67 5.70
C LEU A 47 13.47 -5.75 4.57
N GLN A 48 14.57 -6.49 4.75
CA GLN A 48 15.59 -6.70 3.71
C GLN A 48 15.04 -7.46 2.50
N ARG A 49 14.29 -8.56 2.72
CA ARG A 49 13.63 -9.29 1.63
C ARG A 49 12.60 -8.44 0.91
N GLY A 50 11.82 -7.64 1.65
CA GLY A 50 10.88 -6.69 1.08
C GLY A 50 11.55 -5.60 0.25
N ALA A 51 12.68 -5.05 0.73
CA ALA A 51 13.49 -4.09 -0.02
C ALA A 51 14.02 -4.69 -1.33
N MET A 52 14.55 -5.94 -1.29
CA MET A 52 14.98 -6.65 -2.50
C MET A 52 13.84 -6.84 -3.50
N LEU A 53 12.66 -7.26 -3.04
CA LEU A 53 11.48 -7.41 -3.91
C LEU A 53 11.08 -6.08 -4.53
N TYR A 54 11.06 -5.00 -3.73
CA TYR A 54 10.76 -3.67 -4.24
C TYR A 54 11.75 -3.23 -5.33
N MET A 55 13.05 -3.34 -5.08
CA MET A 55 14.08 -2.93 -6.04
C MET A 55 14.02 -3.74 -7.35
N ASN A 56 13.71 -5.04 -7.28
CA ASN A 56 13.69 -5.88 -8.46
C ASN A 56 12.38 -5.80 -9.28
N TYR A 57 11.23 -5.51 -8.65
CA TYR A 57 9.93 -5.58 -9.31
C TYR A 57 9.17 -4.25 -9.38
N CYS A 58 9.52 -3.27 -8.55
CA CYS A 58 8.74 -2.04 -8.41
C CYS A 58 9.53 -0.77 -8.76
N ALA A 59 10.81 -0.70 -8.41
CA ALA A 59 11.65 0.51 -8.51
C ALA A 59 11.85 1.00 -9.96
N GLY A 60 11.68 0.14 -10.96
CA GLY A 60 11.70 0.53 -12.37
C GLY A 60 10.58 1.50 -12.78
N CYS A 61 9.44 1.48 -12.06
CA CYS A 61 8.27 2.30 -12.35
C CYS A 61 7.84 3.19 -11.18
N HIS A 62 8.14 2.82 -9.95
CA HIS A 62 7.68 3.54 -8.74
C HIS A 62 8.86 4.10 -7.96
N SER A 63 8.75 5.35 -7.51
CA SER A 63 9.70 5.98 -6.60
C SER A 63 9.32 5.75 -5.13
N LEU A 64 10.33 5.90 -4.25
CA LEU A 64 10.19 6.11 -2.80
C LEU A 64 10.92 7.42 -2.46
N GLN A 65 10.46 8.55 -2.98
CA GLN A 65 11.20 9.83 -2.97
C GLN A 65 11.47 10.39 -1.57
N TYR A 66 10.79 9.88 -0.53
CA TYR A 66 10.98 10.31 0.86
C TYR A 66 11.99 9.44 1.62
N VAL A 67 12.55 8.44 0.96
CA VAL A 67 13.55 7.53 1.53
C VAL A 67 14.85 7.63 0.74
N ARG A 68 15.98 7.65 1.45
CA ARG A 68 17.33 7.60 0.88
C ARG A 68 17.90 6.20 1.05
N TYR A 69 18.78 5.78 0.14
CA TYR A 69 19.38 4.44 0.21
C TYR A 69 20.18 4.22 1.50
N ASP A 70 21.01 5.20 1.92
CA ASP A 70 21.82 5.11 3.14
C ASP A 70 20.96 5.01 4.41
N GLY A 71 19.93 5.87 4.53
CA GLY A 71 18.99 5.83 5.64
C GLY A 71 18.24 4.51 5.72
N MET A 72 17.71 4.04 4.59
CA MET A 72 17.04 2.74 4.48
C MET A 72 17.98 1.61 4.89
N ALA A 73 19.20 1.57 4.34
CA ALA A 73 20.18 0.53 4.62
C ALA A 73 20.50 0.44 6.11
N LYS A 74 20.70 1.60 6.76
CA LYS A 74 20.93 1.68 8.20
C LYS A 74 19.74 1.14 8.99
N ASP A 75 18.53 1.54 8.63
CA ASP A 75 17.31 1.17 9.34
C ASP A 75 17.00 -0.32 9.21
N ILE A 76 17.22 -0.92 8.03
CA ILE A 76 16.99 -2.35 7.81
C ILE A 76 18.19 -3.23 8.22
N GLY A 77 19.28 -2.62 8.72
CA GLY A 77 20.41 -3.33 9.31
C GLY A 77 21.50 -3.77 8.31
N ILE A 78 21.65 -3.09 7.18
CA ILE A 78 22.77 -3.28 6.23
C ILE A 78 23.95 -2.39 6.68
N VAL A 79 24.52 -2.75 7.81
CA VAL A 79 25.60 -1.99 8.47
C VAL A 79 26.71 -2.91 8.96
N ASP A 80 27.90 -2.35 9.13
CA ASP A 80 29.02 -3.04 9.77
C ASP A 80 28.83 -3.10 11.31
N LYS A 81 29.78 -3.74 12.00
CA LYS A 81 29.79 -3.87 13.48
C LYS A 81 29.86 -2.52 14.22
N ASN A 82 30.24 -1.44 13.54
CA ASN A 82 30.32 -0.09 14.10
C ASN A 82 29.09 0.77 13.76
N GLY A 83 28.11 0.20 13.00
CA GLY A 83 26.90 0.89 12.56
C GLY A 83 27.08 1.75 11.30
N HIS A 84 28.18 1.62 10.57
CA HIS A 84 28.35 2.28 9.28
C HIS A 84 27.69 1.47 8.18
N VAL A 85 27.02 2.16 7.25
CA VAL A 85 26.38 1.54 6.09
C VAL A 85 27.39 0.80 5.23
N LEU A 86 27.07 -0.42 4.83
CA LEU A 86 27.84 -1.21 3.88
C LEU A 86 27.52 -0.74 2.45
N GLU A 87 28.05 0.44 2.07
CA GLU A 87 27.71 1.12 0.81
C GLU A 87 27.87 0.21 -0.41
N LYS A 88 28.96 -0.54 -0.52
CA LYS A 88 29.17 -1.49 -1.60
C LYS A 88 28.05 -2.53 -1.70
N MET A 89 27.53 -3.03 -0.57
CA MET A 89 26.42 -3.98 -0.57
C MET A 89 25.12 -3.31 -1.04
N VAL A 90 24.90 -2.05 -0.67
CA VAL A 90 23.75 -1.26 -1.14
C VAL A 90 23.81 -1.04 -2.64
N ASP A 91 24.97 -0.60 -3.16
CA ASP A 91 25.16 -0.31 -4.59
C ASP A 91 25.02 -1.58 -5.45
N GLU A 92 25.55 -2.70 -5.00
CA GLU A 92 25.49 -3.95 -5.76
C GLU A 92 24.11 -4.63 -5.74
N ASN A 93 23.27 -4.37 -4.72
CA ASN A 93 22.04 -5.14 -4.51
C ASN A 93 20.75 -4.32 -4.46
N LEU A 94 20.83 -3.02 -4.20
CA LEU A 94 19.64 -2.19 -3.97
C LEU A 94 19.65 -0.88 -4.77
N ASN A 95 20.80 -0.37 -5.17
CA ASN A 95 20.92 0.90 -5.89
C ASN A 95 21.22 0.66 -7.37
N PHE A 96 20.16 0.53 -8.19
CA PHE A 96 20.28 0.30 -9.63
C PHE A 96 20.07 1.57 -10.47
N ILE A 97 19.80 2.72 -9.83
CA ILE A 97 19.31 3.92 -10.53
C ILE A 97 20.14 5.16 -10.23
N SER A 98 20.75 5.22 -9.04
CA SER A 98 21.46 6.41 -8.57
C SER A 98 22.96 6.20 -8.48
N ASP A 99 23.74 7.29 -8.65
CA ASP A 99 25.20 7.28 -8.50
C ASP A 99 25.66 7.35 -7.04
N LYS A 100 24.75 7.65 -6.10
CA LYS A 100 25.11 7.86 -4.69
C LYS A 100 24.10 7.22 -3.74
N VAL A 101 24.61 6.54 -2.73
CA VAL A 101 23.76 5.97 -1.63
C VAL A 101 23.01 7.03 -0.81
N THR A 102 23.46 8.29 -0.86
CA THR A 102 22.78 9.41 -0.18
C THR A 102 21.58 9.97 -0.96
N ASP A 103 21.36 9.52 -2.19
CA ASP A 103 20.27 10.00 -3.01
C ASP A 103 18.92 9.36 -2.58
N PRO A 104 17.80 10.06 -2.83
CA PRO A 104 16.48 9.46 -2.65
C PRO A 104 16.22 8.41 -3.74
N ILE A 105 15.39 7.41 -3.40
CA ILE A 105 15.00 6.34 -4.32
C ILE A 105 13.99 6.89 -5.33
N LYS A 106 14.47 7.30 -6.49
CA LYS A 106 13.65 7.89 -7.57
C LYS A 106 13.74 7.05 -8.82
N VAL A 107 12.59 6.81 -9.45
CA VAL A 107 12.53 6.15 -10.75
C VAL A 107 13.13 7.05 -11.84
N ALA A 108 13.81 6.42 -12.80
CA ALA A 108 14.35 7.13 -13.97
C ALA A 108 13.29 7.35 -15.07
N LEU A 109 12.14 6.66 -15.02
CA LEU A 109 11.07 6.74 -16.01
C LEU A 109 10.41 8.14 -15.98
N PRO A 110 10.44 8.91 -17.09
CA PRO A 110 9.77 10.21 -17.17
C PRO A 110 8.24 10.05 -17.07
N LYS A 111 7.61 10.96 -16.31
CA LYS A 111 6.18 10.90 -16.04
C LYS A 111 5.32 10.90 -17.31
N GLN A 112 5.66 11.75 -18.30
CA GLN A 112 4.91 11.85 -19.55
C GLN A 112 4.99 10.56 -20.38
N GLU A 113 6.17 9.92 -20.40
CA GLU A 113 6.34 8.64 -21.09
C GLU A 113 5.56 7.53 -20.39
N ALA A 114 5.60 7.49 -19.05
CA ALA A 114 4.82 6.56 -18.25
C ALA A 114 3.31 6.71 -18.49
N GLU A 115 2.79 7.94 -18.55
CA GLU A 115 1.38 8.22 -18.89
C GLU A 115 1.03 7.73 -20.30
N SER A 116 1.94 7.91 -21.26
CA SER A 116 1.75 7.44 -22.65
C SER A 116 1.68 5.90 -22.73
N TRP A 117 2.49 5.20 -21.94
CA TRP A 117 2.59 3.74 -21.99
C TRP A 117 1.49 3.04 -21.19
N PHE A 118 1.15 3.56 -20.02
CA PHE A 118 0.26 2.90 -19.06
C PHE A 118 -1.12 3.56 -18.95
N GLY A 119 -1.34 4.69 -19.65
CA GLY A 119 -2.56 5.49 -19.50
C GLY A 119 -2.61 6.34 -18.23
N VAL A 120 -1.69 6.09 -17.28
CA VAL A 120 -1.53 6.81 -16.01
C VAL A 120 -0.09 6.68 -15.55
N ALA A 121 0.49 7.76 -15.00
CA ALA A 121 1.82 7.66 -14.40
C ALA A 121 1.78 6.81 -13.12
N PRO A 122 2.72 5.86 -12.97
CA PRO A 122 2.85 5.10 -11.72
C PRO A 122 3.05 6.05 -10.53
N PRO A 123 2.28 5.90 -9.44
CA PRO A 123 2.42 6.76 -8.29
C PRO A 123 3.70 6.48 -7.50
N ASP A 124 4.19 7.48 -6.78
CA ASP A 124 5.19 7.28 -5.73
C ASP A 124 4.63 6.46 -4.59
N LEU A 125 5.35 5.44 -4.12
CA LEU A 125 4.88 4.51 -3.11
C LEU A 125 5.34 4.85 -1.69
N SER A 126 6.04 5.98 -1.46
CA SER A 126 6.52 6.37 -0.14
C SER A 126 5.44 6.37 0.95
N LEU A 127 4.22 6.74 0.60
CA LEU A 127 3.11 6.85 1.56
C LEU A 127 1.94 5.90 1.24
N ILE A 128 2.13 4.89 0.41
CA ILE A 128 1.03 4.04 -0.05
C ILE A 128 0.32 3.31 1.09
N THR A 129 1.06 2.81 2.07
CA THR A 129 0.49 2.12 3.23
C THR A 129 -0.26 3.06 4.18
N ARG A 130 0.09 4.34 4.19
CA ARG A 130 -0.64 5.36 4.95
C ARG A 130 -1.94 5.79 4.27
N SER A 131 -1.93 5.88 2.95
CA SER A 131 -3.09 6.32 2.16
C SER A 131 -4.12 5.21 1.93
N ARG A 132 -3.69 4.00 1.64
CA ARG A 132 -4.55 2.84 1.34
C ARG A 132 -4.67 1.84 2.48
N GLY A 133 -3.68 1.78 3.35
CA GLY A 133 -3.56 0.75 4.38
C GLY A 133 -2.79 -0.50 3.89
N LYS A 134 -2.12 -1.16 4.84
CA LYS A 134 -1.32 -2.35 4.55
C LYS A 134 -2.15 -3.54 4.06
N ASP A 135 -3.33 -3.76 4.62
CA ASP A 135 -4.23 -4.87 4.26
C ASP A 135 -4.75 -4.70 2.81
N TRP A 136 -5.09 -3.47 2.43
CA TRP A 136 -5.46 -3.15 1.07
C TRP A 136 -4.31 -3.41 0.10
N LEU A 137 -3.11 -2.91 0.41
CA LEU A 137 -1.94 -3.08 -0.44
C LEU A 137 -1.57 -4.57 -0.62
N TYR A 138 -1.60 -5.34 0.47
CA TYR A 138 -1.40 -6.78 0.42
C TYR A 138 -2.42 -7.46 -0.50
N THR A 139 -3.70 -7.16 -0.31
CA THR A 139 -4.77 -7.73 -1.14
C THR A 139 -4.62 -7.33 -2.60
N TYR A 140 -4.25 -6.08 -2.87
CA TYR A 140 -3.97 -5.61 -4.23
C TYR A 140 -2.89 -6.45 -4.91
N LEU A 141 -1.77 -6.70 -4.23
CA LEU A 141 -0.64 -7.43 -4.79
C LEU A 141 -0.95 -8.90 -5.10
N ILE A 142 -1.83 -9.53 -4.33
CA ILE A 142 -2.17 -10.95 -4.49
C ILE A 142 -3.41 -11.21 -5.36
N SER A 143 -4.14 -10.16 -5.79
CA SER A 143 -5.45 -10.31 -6.42
C SER A 143 -5.52 -9.90 -7.90
N PHE A 144 -4.39 -9.95 -8.61
CA PHE A 144 -4.38 -9.84 -10.06
C PHE A 144 -4.92 -11.11 -10.72
N TYR A 145 -5.67 -10.95 -11.82
CA TYR A 145 -6.25 -12.07 -12.58
C TYR A 145 -6.29 -11.78 -14.08
N ALA A 146 -6.38 -12.82 -14.90
CA ALA A 146 -6.48 -12.72 -16.34
C ALA A 146 -7.78 -12.03 -16.76
N ASP A 147 -7.65 -11.01 -17.61
CA ASP A 147 -8.78 -10.28 -18.21
C ASP A 147 -8.36 -9.80 -19.60
N SER A 148 -8.79 -10.52 -20.63
CA SER A 148 -8.45 -10.23 -22.03
C SER A 148 -9.07 -8.93 -22.56
N SER A 149 -10.01 -8.33 -21.85
CA SER A 149 -10.59 -7.05 -22.20
C SER A 149 -9.67 -5.88 -21.86
N ARG A 150 -8.62 -6.11 -21.04
CA ARG A 150 -7.69 -5.07 -20.60
C ARG A 150 -6.44 -5.03 -21.47
N PRO A 151 -5.82 -3.83 -21.64
CA PRO A 151 -4.64 -3.65 -22.50
C PRO A 151 -3.46 -4.58 -22.14
N TRP A 152 -3.26 -4.86 -20.84
CA TRP A 152 -2.19 -5.74 -20.35
C TRP A 152 -2.64 -7.20 -20.13
N GLY A 153 -3.88 -7.55 -20.54
CA GLY A 153 -4.42 -8.89 -20.36
C GLY A 153 -4.73 -9.27 -18.91
N VAL A 154 -4.69 -8.30 -17.99
CA VAL A 154 -4.92 -8.53 -16.55
C VAL A 154 -5.76 -7.43 -15.93
N ASN A 155 -6.45 -7.77 -14.83
CA ASN A 155 -7.21 -6.86 -14.00
C ASN A 155 -6.96 -7.16 -12.51
N ASN A 156 -7.54 -6.39 -11.61
CA ASN A 156 -7.35 -6.56 -10.18
C ASN A 156 -8.70 -6.59 -9.44
N ALA A 157 -8.84 -7.52 -8.49
CA ALA A 157 -10.12 -7.77 -7.83
C ALA A 157 -10.60 -6.63 -6.91
N ILE A 158 -9.68 -5.86 -6.34
CA ILE A 158 -10.01 -4.72 -5.46
C ILE A 158 -9.75 -3.35 -6.10
N PHE A 159 -9.17 -3.33 -7.28
CA PHE A 159 -8.92 -2.12 -8.05
C PHE A 159 -9.24 -2.37 -9.53
N PRO A 160 -10.54 -2.43 -9.88
CA PRO A 160 -10.98 -2.66 -11.26
C PRO A 160 -10.38 -1.63 -12.22
N ASP A 161 -10.20 -2.06 -13.46
CA ASP A 161 -9.61 -1.24 -14.53
C ASP A 161 -8.19 -0.77 -14.28
N VAL A 162 -7.42 -1.58 -13.55
CA VAL A 162 -6.03 -1.28 -13.22
C VAL A 162 -5.18 -1.00 -14.47
N GLY A 163 -4.42 0.10 -14.44
CA GLY A 163 -3.45 0.44 -15.48
C GLY A 163 -2.09 -0.26 -15.32
N MET A 164 -1.79 -0.76 -14.12
CA MET A 164 -0.55 -1.48 -13.81
C MET A 164 -0.61 -2.91 -14.37
N PRO A 165 0.38 -3.37 -15.16
CA PRO A 165 0.52 -4.78 -15.52
C PRO A 165 0.84 -5.64 -14.30
N HIS A 166 0.60 -6.94 -14.40
CA HIS A 166 0.93 -7.88 -13.31
C HIS A 166 2.43 -8.15 -13.22
N MET A 167 3.17 -7.24 -12.58
CA MET A 167 4.64 -7.29 -12.48
C MET A 167 5.16 -8.52 -11.72
N LEU A 168 4.32 -9.14 -10.89
CA LEU A 168 4.66 -10.29 -10.05
C LEU A 168 4.20 -11.62 -10.67
N GLN A 169 3.72 -11.63 -11.91
CA GLN A 169 3.20 -12.82 -12.59
C GLN A 169 4.25 -13.95 -12.68
N THR A 170 5.51 -13.63 -12.88
CA THR A 170 6.60 -14.61 -12.90
C THR A 170 6.79 -15.34 -11.57
N LEU A 171 6.44 -14.68 -10.46
CA LEU A 171 6.48 -15.26 -9.12
C LEU A 171 5.19 -15.99 -8.76
N GLN A 172 4.03 -15.33 -8.96
CA GLN A 172 2.71 -15.84 -8.57
C GLN A 172 2.17 -16.87 -9.56
N GLY A 173 2.39 -16.68 -10.84
CA GLY A 173 1.61 -17.27 -11.90
C GLY A 173 0.42 -16.41 -12.30
N LEU A 174 -0.48 -16.93 -13.10
CA LEU A 174 -1.68 -16.26 -13.56
C LEU A 174 -2.91 -16.86 -12.88
N GLN A 175 -3.76 -16.02 -12.35
CA GLN A 175 -5.05 -16.39 -11.75
C GLN A 175 -6.19 -16.11 -12.72
N ARG A 176 -7.29 -16.86 -12.60
CA ARG A 176 -8.57 -16.59 -13.24
C ARG A 176 -9.64 -16.29 -12.20
N ALA A 177 -10.48 -15.29 -12.48
CA ALA A 177 -11.63 -14.97 -11.64
C ALA A 177 -12.83 -15.88 -11.98
N THR A 178 -13.46 -16.42 -10.95
CA THR A 178 -14.81 -17.00 -11.03
C THR A 178 -15.81 -16.01 -10.48
N TYR A 179 -17.02 -16.00 -11.03
CA TYR A 179 -18.02 -15.00 -10.70
C TYR A 179 -19.28 -15.63 -10.12
N LYS A 180 -19.91 -14.91 -9.20
CA LYS A 180 -21.26 -15.23 -8.72
C LYS A 180 -22.20 -14.04 -8.87
N THR A 181 -23.48 -14.31 -9.03
CA THR A 181 -24.51 -13.28 -9.08
C THR A 181 -25.12 -13.09 -7.70
N ILE A 182 -25.16 -11.85 -7.24
CA ILE A 182 -25.83 -11.45 -6.01
C ILE A 182 -26.96 -10.47 -6.31
N THR A 183 -28.00 -10.45 -5.46
CA THR A 183 -29.00 -9.40 -5.52
C THR A 183 -28.61 -8.27 -4.58
N VAL A 184 -28.46 -7.08 -5.13
CA VAL A 184 -28.20 -5.84 -4.38
C VAL A 184 -29.37 -4.88 -4.57
N THR A 185 -29.51 -3.94 -3.64
CA THR A 185 -30.60 -2.94 -3.67
C THR A 185 -30.00 -1.58 -4.05
N ASP A 186 -30.59 -0.91 -5.03
CA ASP A 186 -30.19 0.45 -5.42
C ASP A 186 -30.61 1.50 -4.36
N GLU A 187 -30.24 2.76 -4.59
CA GLU A 187 -30.55 3.88 -3.70
C GLU A 187 -32.07 4.11 -3.52
N ASN A 188 -32.89 3.62 -4.45
CA ASN A 188 -34.34 3.72 -4.44
C ASN A 188 -35.01 2.49 -3.81
N GLY A 189 -34.26 1.54 -3.28
CA GLY A 189 -34.74 0.31 -2.69
C GLY A 189 -35.13 -0.76 -3.71
N LYS A 190 -34.77 -0.61 -5.02
CA LYS A 190 -35.10 -1.58 -6.07
C LYS A 190 -34.01 -2.65 -6.16
N PRO A 191 -34.37 -3.95 -6.09
CA PRO A 191 -33.39 -5.02 -6.23
C PRO A 191 -32.90 -5.15 -7.69
N PHE A 192 -31.61 -5.36 -7.88
CA PHE A 192 -31.00 -5.71 -9.17
C PHE A 192 -29.93 -6.79 -8.97
N GLN A 193 -29.65 -7.54 -10.03
CA GLN A 193 -28.63 -8.57 -10.01
C GLN A 193 -27.28 -7.95 -10.40
N LYS A 194 -26.23 -8.30 -9.65
CA LYS A 194 -24.88 -7.87 -9.88
C LYS A 194 -23.92 -9.07 -9.86
N GLN A 195 -23.03 -9.13 -10.85
CA GLN A 195 -21.94 -10.09 -10.84
C GLN A 195 -20.78 -9.58 -9.99
N ILE A 196 -20.26 -10.42 -9.10
CA ILE A 196 -19.10 -10.15 -8.29
C ILE A 196 -18.10 -11.29 -8.43
N ILE A 197 -16.81 -11.02 -8.18
CA ILE A 197 -15.79 -12.06 -8.11
C ILE A 197 -16.05 -12.92 -6.88
N ASP A 198 -16.19 -14.22 -7.09
CA ASP A 198 -16.35 -15.21 -6.02
C ASP A 198 -14.99 -15.68 -5.52
N LYS A 199 -14.13 -16.13 -6.44
CA LYS A 199 -12.79 -16.65 -6.14
C LYS A 199 -11.80 -16.26 -7.23
N LEU A 200 -10.52 -16.25 -6.84
CA LEU A 200 -9.38 -16.26 -7.75
C LEU A 200 -8.71 -17.64 -7.65
N GLU A 201 -8.60 -18.32 -8.79
CA GLU A 201 -8.01 -19.65 -8.89
C GLU A 201 -6.79 -19.62 -9.80
N LEU A 202 -5.71 -20.27 -9.38
CA LEU A 202 -4.48 -20.28 -10.14
C LEU A 202 -4.67 -21.09 -11.44
N GLU A 203 -4.48 -20.44 -12.58
CA GLU A 203 -4.57 -21.03 -13.92
C GLU A 203 -3.23 -21.53 -14.42
N SER A 204 -2.15 -20.80 -14.09
CA SER A 204 -0.78 -21.22 -14.38
C SER A 204 0.14 -20.91 -13.20
N ASN A 205 1.09 -21.79 -12.94
CA ASN A 205 2.03 -21.65 -11.84
C ASN A 205 3.12 -20.61 -12.14
N GLY A 206 3.50 -19.83 -11.13
CA GLY A 206 4.73 -19.05 -11.13
C GLY A 206 5.91 -19.82 -10.54
N ALA A 207 6.99 -19.09 -10.27
CA ALA A 207 8.20 -19.64 -9.65
C ALA A 207 8.00 -19.98 -8.16
N MET A 208 6.99 -19.44 -7.51
CA MET A 208 6.65 -19.64 -6.10
C MET A 208 5.32 -20.39 -5.97
N ASN A 209 5.21 -21.26 -4.97
CA ASN A 209 3.89 -21.74 -4.56
C ASN A 209 3.13 -20.63 -3.80
N THR A 210 1.83 -20.82 -3.54
CA THR A 210 0.97 -19.83 -2.92
C THR A 210 1.47 -19.36 -1.55
N GLU A 211 2.00 -20.27 -0.73
CA GLU A 211 2.51 -19.92 0.61
C GLU A 211 3.77 -19.05 0.51
N GLN A 212 4.71 -19.45 -0.36
CA GLN A 212 5.93 -18.68 -0.63
C GLN A 212 5.61 -17.29 -1.18
N PHE A 213 4.68 -17.21 -2.13
CA PHE A 213 4.26 -15.93 -2.70
C PHE A 213 3.60 -15.03 -1.65
N ASN A 214 2.67 -15.56 -0.85
CA ASN A 214 2.00 -14.80 0.20
C ASN A 214 3.01 -14.28 1.25
N LYS A 215 4.02 -15.10 1.60
CA LYS A 215 5.11 -14.65 2.47
C LYS A 215 5.93 -13.55 1.82
N ALA A 216 6.30 -13.67 0.57
CA ALA A 216 7.04 -12.65 -0.18
C ALA A 216 6.26 -11.32 -0.24
N MET A 217 4.93 -11.38 -0.46
CA MET A 217 4.08 -10.19 -0.43
C MET A 217 3.95 -9.60 0.97
N THR A 218 3.94 -10.42 2.02
CA THR A 218 4.00 -9.94 3.41
C THR A 218 5.31 -9.19 3.66
N ASP A 219 6.45 -9.73 3.23
CA ASP A 219 7.75 -9.08 3.37
C ASP A 219 7.80 -7.74 2.59
N LEU A 220 7.28 -7.70 1.37
CA LEU A 220 7.18 -6.48 0.56
C LEU A 220 6.29 -5.41 1.23
N VAL A 221 5.12 -5.80 1.72
CA VAL A 221 4.20 -4.88 2.41
C VAL A 221 4.76 -4.43 3.75
N ASN A 222 5.51 -5.29 4.45
CA ASN A 222 6.22 -4.92 5.67
C ASN A 222 7.27 -3.83 5.39
N PHE A 223 8.05 -3.98 4.33
CA PHE A 223 9.00 -2.96 3.87
C PHE A 223 8.29 -1.65 3.50
N LEU A 224 7.21 -1.68 2.73
CA LEU A 224 6.45 -0.47 2.36
C LEU A 224 5.74 0.17 3.57
N ASP A 225 5.37 -0.59 4.60
CA ASP A 225 4.86 -0.04 5.87
C ASP A 225 5.97 0.68 6.66
N TYR A 226 7.19 0.14 6.66
CA TYR A 226 8.38 0.82 7.17
C TYR A 226 8.63 2.13 6.39
N VAL A 227 8.66 2.07 5.06
CA VAL A 227 8.86 3.25 4.20
C VAL A 227 7.83 4.35 4.48
N GLY A 228 6.57 3.98 4.69
CA GLY A 228 5.49 4.92 4.99
C GLY A 228 5.64 5.64 6.34
N GLU A 229 6.38 5.08 7.29
CA GLU A 229 6.67 5.68 8.59
C GLU A 229 7.92 5.04 9.23
N PRO A 230 9.15 5.43 8.83
CA PRO A 230 10.39 4.85 9.35
C PRO A 230 10.54 4.95 10.88
N HIS A 231 10.03 6.05 11.47
CA HIS A 231 10.07 6.29 12.91
C HIS A 231 8.85 5.76 13.69
N LYS A 232 8.05 4.89 13.11
CA LYS A 232 6.81 4.37 13.72
C LYS A 232 7.03 3.72 15.10
N LEU A 233 8.10 2.94 15.25
CA LEU A 233 8.42 2.28 16.51
C LEU A 233 8.86 3.28 17.59
N GLU A 234 9.70 4.24 17.21
CA GLU A 234 10.16 5.31 18.11
C GLU A 234 8.99 6.19 18.55
N ARG A 235 8.16 6.62 17.59
CA ARG A 235 6.96 7.40 17.88
C ARG A 235 6.02 6.70 18.86
N LYS A 236 5.78 5.40 18.66
CA LYS A 236 4.94 4.61 19.58
C LYS A 236 5.53 4.56 20.99
N ARG A 237 6.86 4.31 21.10
CA ARG A 237 7.56 4.27 22.39
C ARG A 237 7.50 5.63 23.10
N LEU A 238 7.81 6.72 22.38
CA LEU A 238 7.73 8.07 22.91
C LEU A 238 6.30 8.45 23.29
N GLY A 239 5.31 8.07 22.48
CA GLY A 239 3.89 8.34 22.72
C GLY A 239 3.38 7.81 24.07
N VAL A 240 3.87 6.64 24.52
CA VAL A 240 3.53 6.11 25.85
C VAL A 240 3.99 7.07 26.96
N TRP A 241 5.23 7.55 26.89
CA TRP A 241 5.77 8.51 27.87
C TRP A 241 5.05 9.84 27.84
N VAL A 242 4.69 10.34 26.65
CA VAL A 242 3.90 11.58 26.50
C VAL A 242 2.52 11.43 27.15
N ILE A 243 1.84 10.31 26.92
CA ILE A 243 0.53 10.06 27.54
C ILE A 243 0.65 9.98 29.06
N LEU A 244 1.65 9.26 29.58
CA LEU A 244 1.90 9.17 31.02
C LEU A 244 2.22 10.53 31.67
N PHE A 245 2.87 11.43 30.95
CA PHE A 245 3.15 12.78 31.41
C PHE A 245 1.90 13.68 31.42
N LEU A 246 0.95 13.46 30.50
CA LEU A 246 -0.27 14.27 30.38
C LEU A 246 -1.40 13.85 31.34
N ILE A 247 -1.33 12.65 31.95
CA ILE A 247 -2.28 12.14 32.96
C ILE A 247 -1.80 12.51 34.35
#